data_244d5f2c405bf17ea638734621ea9038
#
_entry.id   244d5f2c405bf17ea638734621ea9038
#
_cell.length_a   1.000
_cell.length_b   1.000
_cell.length_c   1.000
_cell.angle_alpha   90.00
_cell.angle_beta   90.00
_cell.angle_gamma   90.00
#
_symmetry.space_group_name_H-M   'P 1'
#
loop_
_entity.id
_entity.type
_entity.pdbx_description
1 polymer ?
#
loop_
_entity_poly.entity_id
_entity_poly.type
_entity_poly.pdbx_seq_one_letter_code
_entity_poly.pdbx_strand_id
1 'polypeptide(L)'
;EREFRAMDGADAASALAEQAQQMLAEVRGHAEDYVRLRLAARVLRDEIEGFRRKHRDPILTRASGYFGKLTCGSLTAVDTDFDESDQPVLVGVRPDGERLRVQAMSTGTRDQLYLALRLATLDHYVESSEPLPFIVDDILIQFDDERSRATLDALADFSAKTQVILFTHHERVVREARGLDGASDRVFVHELGRATD
;
A
#
# COMPACT_ATOMS: atom_id res chain seq x y z
N GLU A 1 77.28 11.16 -18.35
CA GLU A 1 76.05 10.67 -18.98
C GLU A 1 75.20 9.75 -18.09
N ARG A 2 75.80 8.88 -17.23
CA ARG A 2 75.05 8.00 -16.31
C ARG A 2 74.40 8.75 -15.15
N GLU A 3 75.03 9.79 -14.62
CA GLU A 3 74.47 10.63 -13.57
C GLU A 3 73.28 11.49 -14.05
N PHE A 4 73.33 12.04 -15.25
CA PHE A 4 72.23 12.81 -15.85
C PHE A 4 70.99 11.90 -16.09
N ARG A 5 71.17 10.67 -16.53
CA ARG A 5 70.04 9.70 -16.67
C ARG A 5 69.46 9.28 -15.34
N ALA A 6 70.25 9.21 -14.30
CA ALA A 6 69.72 8.90 -12.94
C ALA A 6 68.94 10.06 -12.35
N MET A 7 69.33 11.32 -12.60
CA MET A 7 68.58 12.51 -12.17
C MET A 7 67.24 12.60 -12.93
N ASP A 8 67.23 12.44 -14.26
CA ASP A 8 65.97 12.41 -15.05
C ASP A 8 65.02 11.32 -14.58
N GLY A 9 65.51 10.16 -14.20
CA GLY A 9 64.66 9.07 -13.68
C GLY A 9 64.09 9.35 -12.30
N ALA A 10 64.82 10.07 -11.44
CA ALA A 10 64.38 10.47 -10.12
C ALA A 10 63.30 11.55 -10.20
N ASP A 11 63.46 12.54 -11.09
CA ASP A 11 62.48 13.61 -11.30
C ASP A 11 61.17 13.05 -11.89
N ALA A 12 61.25 12.10 -12.85
CA ALA A 12 60.07 11.44 -13.41
C ALA A 12 59.33 10.56 -12.36
N ALA A 13 60.04 9.87 -11.49
CA ALA A 13 59.48 9.10 -10.39
C ALA A 13 58.81 10.01 -9.35
N SER A 14 59.39 11.15 -9.05
CA SER A 14 58.81 12.16 -8.14
C SER A 14 57.49 12.74 -8.70
N ALA A 15 57.47 13.10 -9.98
CA ALA A 15 56.28 13.61 -10.65
C ALA A 15 55.12 12.58 -10.69
N LEU A 16 55.43 11.29 -10.96
CA LEU A 16 54.49 10.22 -10.90
C LEU A 16 53.91 9.99 -9.49
N ALA A 17 54.78 10.07 -8.47
CA ALA A 17 54.35 9.95 -7.07
C ALA A 17 53.43 11.11 -6.65
N GLU A 18 53.69 12.32 -7.10
CA GLU A 18 52.88 13.51 -6.86
C GLU A 18 51.52 13.40 -7.55
N GLN A 19 51.45 12.94 -8.82
CA GLN A 19 50.23 12.65 -9.52
C GLN A 19 49.41 11.56 -8.83
N ALA A 20 50.05 10.48 -8.36
CA ALA A 20 49.37 9.43 -7.63
C ALA A 20 48.76 9.92 -6.33
N GLN A 21 49.48 10.75 -5.57
CA GLN A 21 48.95 11.39 -4.35
C GLN A 21 47.76 12.33 -4.64
N GLN A 22 47.86 13.12 -5.71
CA GLN A 22 46.76 13.98 -6.13
C GLN A 22 45.51 13.20 -6.48
N MET A 23 45.63 12.12 -7.30
CA MET A 23 44.49 11.23 -7.62
C MET A 23 43.91 10.58 -6.38
N LEU A 24 44.74 10.14 -5.43
CA LEU A 24 44.26 9.56 -4.18
C LEU A 24 43.49 10.58 -3.33
N ALA A 25 43.94 11.84 -3.29
CA ALA A 25 43.26 12.91 -2.61
C ALA A 25 41.89 13.23 -3.25
N GLU A 26 41.80 13.23 -4.59
CA GLU A 26 40.53 13.39 -5.32
C GLU A 26 39.57 12.22 -5.06
N VAL A 27 40.04 10.97 -5.16
CA VAL A 27 39.23 9.78 -4.84
C VAL A 27 38.72 9.84 -3.41
N ARG A 28 39.55 10.24 -2.46
CA ARG A 28 39.14 10.41 -1.06
C ARG A 28 38.06 11.48 -0.91
N GLY A 29 38.22 12.63 -1.56
CA GLY A 29 37.23 13.70 -1.57
C GLY A 29 35.87 13.23 -2.11
N HIS A 30 35.87 12.56 -3.26
CA HIS A 30 34.66 11.98 -3.84
C HIS A 30 34.01 10.92 -2.96
N ALA A 31 34.80 10.08 -2.29
CA ALA A 31 34.29 9.08 -1.36
C ALA A 31 33.65 9.72 -0.13
N GLU A 32 34.25 10.77 0.44
CA GLU A 32 33.69 11.53 1.55
C GLU A 32 32.36 12.21 1.17
N ASP A 33 32.31 12.84 0.00
CA ASP A 33 31.08 13.46 -0.52
C ASP A 33 29.99 12.44 -0.81
N TYR A 34 30.33 11.29 -1.38
CA TYR A 34 29.40 10.20 -1.58
C TYR A 34 28.78 9.71 -0.27
N VAL A 35 29.61 9.47 0.76
CA VAL A 35 29.12 9.03 2.07
C VAL A 35 28.23 10.10 2.70
N ARG A 36 28.62 11.38 2.61
CA ARG A 36 27.82 12.51 3.13
C ARG A 36 26.46 12.59 2.46
N LEU A 37 26.41 12.51 1.13
CA LEU A 37 25.16 12.53 0.36
C LEU A 37 24.28 11.31 0.65
N ARG A 38 24.85 10.13 0.80
CA ARG A 38 24.11 8.90 1.16
C ARG A 38 23.51 9.01 2.57
N LEU A 39 24.24 9.53 3.53
CA LEU A 39 23.73 9.76 4.87
C LEU A 39 22.62 10.81 4.89
N ALA A 40 22.81 11.93 4.20
CA ALA A 40 21.78 12.98 4.09
C ALA A 40 20.49 12.43 3.45
N ALA A 41 20.62 11.66 2.36
CA ALA A 41 19.47 11.03 1.70
C ALA A 41 18.76 9.99 2.58
N ARG A 42 19.50 9.30 3.47
CA ARG A 42 18.91 8.36 4.43
C ARG A 42 18.14 9.09 5.52
N VAL A 43 18.78 10.08 6.17
CA VAL A 43 18.13 10.89 7.21
C VAL A 43 16.87 11.55 6.68
N LEU A 44 16.93 12.15 5.49
CA LEU A 44 15.78 12.78 4.87
C LEU A 44 14.64 11.78 4.61
N ARG A 45 14.94 10.57 4.14
CA ARG A 45 13.96 9.50 3.97
C ARG A 45 13.30 9.11 5.30
N ASP A 46 14.12 8.88 6.33
CA ASP A 46 13.63 8.49 7.66
C ASP A 46 12.72 9.58 8.26
N GLU A 47 13.05 10.86 8.07
CA GLU A 47 12.22 11.99 8.51
C GLU A 47 10.92 12.12 7.71
N ILE A 48 10.95 11.94 6.39
CA ILE A 48 9.75 11.93 5.55
C ILE A 48 8.82 10.78 5.96
N GLU A 49 9.35 9.59 6.20
CA GLU A 49 8.56 8.45 6.66
C GLU A 49 8.00 8.67 8.08
N GLY A 50 8.78 9.30 8.97
CA GLY A 50 8.34 9.71 10.29
C GLY A 50 7.19 10.73 10.24
N PHE A 51 7.31 11.73 9.37
CA PHE A 51 6.27 12.73 9.14
C PHE A 51 4.99 12.10 8.57
N ARG A 52 5.11 11.23 7.56
CA ARG A 52 3.99 10.49 6.97
C ARG A 52 3.26 9.63 8.00
N ARG A 53 3.99 8.93 8.88
CA ARG A 53 3.38 8.13 9.97
C ARG A 53 2.59 8.99 10.95
N LYS A 54 3.09 10.18 11.30
CA LYS A 54 2.39 11.10 12.22
C LYS A 54 1.15 11.75 11.62
N HIS A 55 1.13 11.94 10.29
CA HIS A 55 0.07 12.64 9.57
C HIS A 55 -0.71 11.70 8.64
N ARG A 56 -0.72 10.39 8.95
CA ARG A 56 -1.49 9.41 8.18
C ARG A 56 -2.97 9.78 8.25
N ASP A 57 -3.60 9.87 7.09
CA ASP A 57 -5.03 10.13 6.97
C ASP A 57 -5.81 9.06 7.77
N PRO A 58 -6.72 9.46 8.67
CA PRO A 58 -7.56 8.53 9.42
C PRO A 58 -8.32 7.55 8.51
N ILE A 59 -8.75 8.00 7.33
CA ILE A 59 -9.43 7.14 6.34
C ILE A 59 -8.48 6.07 5.80
N LEU A 60 -7.24 6.41 5.45
CA LEU A 60 -6.25 5.41 5.00
C LEU A 60 -5.89 4.40 6.09
N THR A 61 -5.86 4.82 7.34
CA THR A 61 -5.62 3.91 8.47
C THR A 61 -6.75 2.89 8.60
N ARG A 62 -8.02 3.33 8.51
CA ARG A 62 -9.20 2.45 8.54
C ARG A 62 -9.26 1.57 7.29
N ALA A 63 -9.01 2.16 6.11
CA ALA A 63 -8.97 1.43 4.85
C ALA A 63 -7.94 0.29 4.87
N SER A 64 -6.79 0.51 5.52
CA SER A 64 -5.78 -0.54 5.71
C SER A 64 -6.32 -1.73 6.49
N GLY A 65 -7.09 -1.49 7.56
CA GLY A 65 -7.73 -2.56 8.33
C GLY A 65 -8.74 -3.37 7.50
N TYR A 66 -9.62 -2.68 6.79
CA TYR A 66 -10.56 -3.34 5.87
C TYR A 66 -9.84 -4.07 4.74
N PHE A 67 -8.86 -3.43 4.09
CA PHE A 67 -8.14 -4.03 2.97
C PHE A 67 -7.37 -5.29 3.37
N GLY A 68 -6.74 -5.29 4.54
CA GLY A 68 -6.11 -6.49 5.09
C GLY A 68 -7.10 -7.63 5.30
N LYS A 69 -8.29 -7.34 5.82
CA LYS A 69 -9.37 -8.33 6.02
C LYS A 69 -9.89 -8.84 4.67
N LEU A 70 -10.24 -7.95 3.74
CA LEU A 70 -10.81 -8.30 2.43
C LEU A 70 -9.85 -9.11 1.56
N THR A 71 -8.54 -8.88 1.67
CA THR A 71 -7.50 -9.58 0.91
C THR A 71 -6.94 -10.81 1.61
N CYS A 72 -7.56 -11.24 2.72
CA CYS A 72 -7.12 -12.36 3.54
C CYS A 72 -5.62 -12.25 3.94
N GLY A 73 -5.16 -11.01 4.23
CA GLY A 73 -3.80 -10.72 4.65
C GLY A 73 -2.74 -10.68 3.54
N SER A 74 -3.11 -10.89 2.27
CA SER A 74 -2.16 -10.79 1.16
C SER A 74 -1.64 -9.35 0.94
N LEU A 75 -2.41 -8.36 1.38
CA LEU A 75 -2.04 -6.96 1.47
C LEU A 75 -2.46 -6.45 2.87
N THR A 76 -1.56 -5.83 3.59
CA THR A 76 -1.76 -5.47 5.02
C THR A 76 -2.08 -4.00 5.24
N ALA A 77 -1.81 -3.16 4.25
CA ALA A 77 -2.10 -1.73 4.36
C ALA A 77 -2.36 -1.08 2.99
N VAL A 78 -3.01 0.07 3.05
CA VAL A 78 -3.09 1.05 1.97
C VAL A 78 -2.22 2.24 2.36
N ASP A 79 -1.39 2.71 1.45
CA ASP A 79 -0.50 3.85 1.67
C ASP A 79 -0.48 4.76 0.43
N THR A 80 0.14 5.93 0.58
CA THR A 80 0.39 6.86 -0.52
C THR A 80 1.85 6.79 -0.92
N ASP A 81 2.12 6.71 -2.21
CA ASP A 81 3.44 6.85 -2.81
C ASP A 81 3.43 7.98 -3.85
N PHE A 82 4.55 8.25 -4.49
CA PHE A 82 4.64 9.24 -5.56
C PHE A 82 5.06 8.56 -6.86
N ASP A 83 4.44 8.97 -7.95
CA ASP A 83 4.82 8.52 -9.28
C ASP A 83 6.06 9.28 -9.82
N GLU A 84 6.43 9.01 -11.06
CA GLU A 84 7.57 9.65 -11.73
C GLU A 84 7.38 11.16 -11.95
N SER A 85 6.13 11.64 -11.86
CA SER A 85 5.73 13.04 -11.99
C SER A 85 5.52 13.73 -10.64
N ASP A 86 5.96 13.09 -9.54
CA ASP A 86 5.79 13.54 -8.15
C ASP A 86 4.31 13.74 -7.75
N GLN A 87 3.40 12.97 -8.40
CA GLN A 87 1.99 12.97 -8.06
C GLN A 87 1.68 11.85 -7.05
N PRO A 88 0.84 12.12 -6.03
CA PRO A 88 0.48 11.11 -5.05
C PRO A 88 -0.37 10.01 -5.69
N VAL A 89 0.04 8.76 -5.47
CA VAL A 89 -0.66 7.55 -5.95
C VAL A 89 -0.90 6.60 -4.79
N LEU A 90 -2.03 5.89 -4.82
CA LEU A 90 -2.31 4.84 -3.84
C LEU A 90 -1.52 3.58 -4.17
N VAL A 91 -1.04 2.93 -3.11
CA VAL A 91 -0.36 1.63 -3.16
C VAL A 91 -0.90 0.71 -2.08
N GLY A 92 -0.96 -0.59 -2.38
CA GLY A 92 -1.14 -1.63 -1.38
C GLY A 92 0.22 -2.06 -0.84
N VAL A 93 0.30 -2.38 0.43
CA VAL A 93 1.53 -2.84 1.08
C VAL A 93 1.40 -4.31 1.43
N ARG A 94 2.36 -5.13 1.01
CA ARG A 94 2.45 -6.56 1.34
C ARG A 94 3.02 -6.77 2.76
N PRO A 95 2.87 -7.96 3.35
CA PRO A 95 3.47 -8.28 4.65
C PRO A 95 4.98 -8.10 4.71
N ASP A 96 5.69 -8.31 3.60
CA ASP A 96 7.14 -8.12 3.46
C ASP A 96 7.56 -6.66 3.24
N GLY A 97 6.59 -5.73 3.14
CA GLY A 97 6.81 -4.32 2.89
C GLY A 97 6.86 -3.92 1.40
N GLU A 98 6.72 -4.88 0.47
CA GLU A 98 6.63 -4.56 -0.95
C GLU A 98 5.42 -3.68 -1.22
N ARG A 99 5.62 -2.62 -2.02
CA ARG A 99 4.58 -1.67 -2.41
C ARG A 99 4.06 -2.00 -3.80
N LEU A 100 2.78 -2.29 -3.89
CA LEU A 100 2.10 -2.66 -5.13
C LEU A 100 1.22 -1.50 -5.61
N ARG A 101 1.51 -0.92 -6.76
CA ARG A 101 0.68 0.12 -7.39
C ARG A 101 -0.67 -0.45 -7.82
N VAL A 102 -1.72 0.36 -7.78
CA VAL A 102 -3.09 -0.05 -8.14
C VAL A 102 -3.17 -0.67 -9.54
N GLN A 103 -2.39 -0.14 -10.50
CA GLN A 103 -2.33 -0.64 -11.88
C GLN A 103 -1.77 -2.07 -11.98
N ALA A 104 -0.92 -2.47 -11.04
CA ALA A 104 -0.33 -3.81 -10.98
C ALA A 104 -1.19 -4.81 -10.18
N MET A 105 -2.28 -4.37 -9.55
CA MET A 105 -3.22 -5.23 -8.84
C MET A 105 -4.14 -5.96 -9.82
N SER A 106 -4.56 -7.17 -9.47
CA SER A 106 -5.65 -7.87 -10.17
C SER A 106 -6.96 -7.09 -10.07
N THR A 107 -7.91 -7.36 -10.98
CA THR A 107 -9.23 -6.71 -10.94
C THR A 107 -9.91 -6.91 -9.59
N GLY A 108 -9.97 -8.14 -9.07
CA GLY A 108 -10.56 -8.42 -7.76
C GLY A 108 -9.85 -7.71 -6.61
N THR A 109 -8.52 -7.59 -6.65
CA THR A 109 -7.77 -6.84 -5.63
C THR A 109 -8.06 -5.34 -5.67
N ARG A 110 -8.24 -4.78 -6.87
CA ARG A 110 -8.67 -3.37 -7.03
C ARG A 110 -10.07 -3.14 -6.48
N ASP A 111 -10.99 -4.05 -6.77
CA ASP A 111 -12.36 -3.97 -6.25
C ASP A 111 -12.38 -4.04 -4.72
N GLN A 112 -11.54 -4.89 -4.13
CA GLN A 112 -11.34 -4.96 -2.67
C GLN A 112 -10.76 -3.65 -2.11
N LEU A 113 -9.80 -3.03 -2.79
CA LEU A 113 -9.26 -1.74 -2.39
C LEU A 113 -10.34 -0.64 -2.40
N TYR A 114 -11.13 -0.55 -3.48
CA TYR A 114 -12.21 0.43 -3.55
C TYR A 114 -13.29 0.19 -2.50
N LEU A 115 -13.64 -1.06 -2.22
CA LEU A 115 -14.56 -1.40 -1.15
C LEU A 115 -13.99 -1.01 0.22
N ALA A 116 -12.71 -1.29 0.48
CA ALA A 116 -12.04 -0.92 1.73
C ALA A 116 -12.04 0.60 1.95
N LEU A 117 -11.77 1.39 0.90
CA LEU A 117 -11.84 2.86 0.96
C LEU A 117 -13.26 3.36 1.22
N ARG A 118 -14.27 2.75 0.60
CA ARG A 118 -15.69 3.10 0.84
C ARG A 118 -16.11 2.79 2.27
N LEU A 119 -15.79 1.60 2.77
CA LEU A 119 -16.09 1.21 4.15
C LEU A 119 -15.39 2.14 5.15
N ALA A 120 -14.12 2.47 4.91
CA ALA A 120 -13.36 3.39 5.76
C ALA A 120 -13.96 4.81 5.78
N THR A 121 -14.41 5.30 4.62
CA THR A 121 -15.04 6.62 4.51
C THR A 121 -16.39 6.64 5.24
N LEU A 122 -17.22 5.61 5.06
CA LEU A 122 -18.49 5.47 5.76
C LEU A 122 -18.28 5.29 7.25
N ASP A 123 -17.28 4.51 7.65
CA ASP A 123 -16.92 4.29 9.04
C ASP A 123 -16.53 5.60 9.75
N HIS A 124 -15.80 6.45 9.04
CA HIS A 124 -15.47 7.79 9.53
C HIS A 124 -16.71 8.71 9.56
N TYR A 125 -17.57 8.61 8.56
CA TYR A 125 -18.79 9.45 8.46
C TYR A 125 -19.78 9.17 9.60
N VAL A 126 -20.04 7.90 9.93
CA VAL A 126 -21.03 7.53 10.96
C VAL A 126 -20.59 7.88 12.38
N GLU A 127 -19.33 8.28 12.61
CA GLU A 127 -18.87 8.78 13.92
C GLU A 127 -19.42 10.17 14.26
N SER A 128 -19.74 10.98 13.24
CA SER A 128 -20.14 12.37 13.39
C SER A 128 -21.48 12.72 12.72
N SER A 129 -22.09 11.77 12.02
CA SER A 129 -23.28 11.99 11.22
C SER A 129 -24.29 10.86 11.36
N GLU A 130 -25.53 11.10 10.99
CA GLU A 130 -26.58 10.09 10.98
C GLU A 130 -26.23 8.96 10.00
N PRO A 131 -26.33 7.67 10.43
CA PRO A 131 -26.01 6.53 9.59
C PRO A 131 -26.92 6.46 8.36
N LEU A 132 -26.30 6.36 7.17
CA LEU A 132 -27.01 6.13 5.91
C LEU A 132 -26.88 4.65 5.51
N PRO A 133 -27.93 4.04 4.95
CA PRO A 133 -27.84 2.66 4.45
C PRO A 133 -26.74 2.51 3.40
N PHE A 134 -25.92 1.47 3.54
CA PHE A 134 -24.89 1.12 2.56
C PHE A 134 -25.46 0.08 1.60
N ILE A 135 -25.65 0.47 0.36
CA ILE A 135 -26.22 -0.37 -0.69
C ILE A 135 -25.09 -0.83 -1.60
N VAL A 136 -24.99 -2.13 -1.82
CA VAL A 136 -24.01 -2.80 -2.68
C VAL A 136 -24.69 -3.78 -3.62
N ASP A 137 -24.25 -3.82 -4.86
CA ASP A 137 -24.81 -4.64 -5.92
C ASP A 137 -23.71 -5.51 -6.55
N ASP A 138 -23.86 -6.81 -6.47
CA ASP A 138 -23.02 -7.86 -7.07
C ASP A 138 -21.49 -7.65 -6.93
N ILE A 139 -21.03 -7.08 -5.83
CA ILE A 139 -19.61 -6.73 -5.62
C ILE A 139 -18.66 -7.94 -5.48
N LEU A 140 -19.19 -9.15 -5.33
CA LEU A 140 -18.41 -10.37 -5.07
C LEU A 140 -18.10 -11.20 -6.32
N ILE A 141 -18.46 -10.73 -7.51
CA ILE A 141 -18.32 -11.47 -8.78
C ILE A 141 -16.85 -11.85 -9.06
N GLN A 142 -15.93 -10.96 -8.75
CA GLN A 142 -14.49 -11.12 -9.04
C GLN A 142 -13.71 -11.77 -7.89
N PHE A 143 -14.40 -12.25 -6.83
CA PHE A 143 -13.74 -12.78 -5.65
C PHE A 143 -13.85 -14.31 -5.62
N ASP A 144 -12.77 -14.95 -5.19
CA ASP A 144 -12.78 -16.36 -4.82
C ASP A 144 -13.60 -16.58 -3.53
N ASP A 145 -13.80 -17.84 -3.14
CA ASP A 145 -14.65 -18.19 -2.02
C ASP A 145 -14.12 -17.64 -0.68
N GLU A 146 -12.80 -17.67 -0.47
CA GLU A 146 -12.17 -17.16 0.76
C GLU A 146 -12.36 -15.65 0.90
N ARG A 147 -12.08 -14.90 -0.17
CA ARG A 147 -12.24 -13.45 -0.21
C ARG A 147 -13.72 -13.03 -0.17
N SER A 148 -14.60 -13.79 -0.81
CA SER A 148 -16.05 -13.58 -0.72
C SER A 148 -16.53 -13.71 0.71
N ARG A 149 -16.12 -14.76 1.42
CA ARG A 149 -16.47 -14.97 2.83
C ARG A 149 -15.91 -13.86 3.72
N ALA A 150 -14.64 -13.50 3.56
CA ALA A 150 -14.01 -12.41 4.32
C ALA A 150 -14.71 -11.06 4.08
N THR A 151 -15.20 -10.83 2.85
CA THR A 151 -15.94 -9.62 2.50
C THR A 151 -17.33 -9.62 3.14
N LEU A 152 -18.06 -10.71 3.08
CA LEU A 152 -19.38 -10.84 3.73
C LEU A 152 -19.27 -10.66 5.24
N ASP A 153 -18.23 -11.20 5.84
CA ASP A 153 -17.93 -11.05 7.27
C ASP A 153 -17.62 -9.59 7.64
N ALA A 154 -16.84 -8.90 6.80
CA ALA A 154 -16.56 -7.47 6.99
C ALA A 154 -17.83 -6.61 6.85
N LEU A 155 -18.73 -6.93 5.91
CA LEU A 155 -20.02 -6.26 5.75
C LEU A 155 -20.96 -6.54 6.93
N ALA A 156 -20.97 -7.76 7.43
CA ALA A 156 -21.75 -8.15 8.61
C ALA A 156 -21.25 -7.44 9.87
N ASP A 157 -19.93 -7.29 10.06
CA ASP A 157 -19.38 -6.48 11.15
C ASP A 157 -19.74 -4.99 11.00
N PHE A 158 -19.65 -4.47 9.77
CA PHE A 158 -19.99 -3.08 9.49
C PHE A 158 -21.48 -2.79 9.71
N SER A 159 -22.36 -3.80 9.57
CA SER A 159 -23.80 -3.67 9.80
C SER A 159 -24.16 -3.32 11.25
N ALA A 160 -23.25 -3.48 12.20
CA ALA A 160 -23.43 -2.99 13.57
C ALA A 160 -23.45 -1.46 13.66
N LYS A 161 -22.95 -0.75 12.65
CA LYS A 161 -22.86 0.73 12.60
C LYS A 161 -23.93 1.34 11.72
N THR A 162 -24.32 0.66 10.65
CA THR A 162 -25.34 1.13 9.71
C THR A 162 -25.96 -0.04 8.95
N GLN A 163 -27.16 0.15 8.41
CA GLN A 163 -27.79 -0.89 7.59
C GLN A 163 -26.97 -1.16 6.33
N VAL A 164 -26.65 -2.44 6.08
CA VAL A 164 -26.03 -2.91 4.84
C VAL A 164 -27.04 -3.69 4.03
N ILE A 165 -27.23 -3.32 2.76
CA ILE A 165 -28.14 -4.01 1.83
C ILE A 165 -27.29 -4.52 0.66
N LEU A 166 -27.15 -5.82 0.54
CA LEU A 166 -26.45 -6.48 -0.56
C LEU A 166 -27.45 -7.09 -1.54
N PHE A 167 -27.44 -6.62 -2.78
CA PHE A 167 -28.13 -7.28 -3.87
C PHE A 167 -27.22 -8.27 -4.56
N THR A 168 -27.73 -9.45 -4.86
CA THR A 168 -27.01 -10.46 -5.65
C THR A 168 -27.98 -11.40 -6.35
N HIS A 169 -27.59 -11.91 -7.52
CA HIS A 169 -28.31 -12.97 -8.24
C HIS A 169 -27.58 -14.31 -8.12
N HIS A 170 -26.50 -14.39 -7.31
CA HIS A 170 -25.68 -15.58 -7.12
C HIS A 170 -26.08 -16.36 -5.87
N GLU A 171 -26.67 -17.54 -6.04
CA GLU A 171 -27.03 -18.45 -4.93
C GLU A 171 -25.83 -18.81 -4.03
N ARG A 172 -24.63 -18.83 -4.59
CA ARG A 172 -23.39 -19.03 -3.82
C ARG A 172 -23.24 -18.00 -2.72
N VAL A 173 -23.39 -16.72 -3.07
CA VAL A 173 -23.26 -15.61 -2.12
C VAL A 173 -24.30 -15.70 -1.00
N VAL A 174 -25.54 -16.06 -1.33
CA VAL A 174 -26.61 -16.27 -0.36
C VAL A 174 -26.27 -17.39 0.61
N ARG A 175 -25.72 -18.50 0.10
CA ARG A 175 -25.31 -19.65 0.90
C ARG A 175 -24.15 -19.32 1.84
N GLU A 176 -23.15 -18.59 1.35
CA GLU A 176 -22.03 -18.15 2.15
C GLU A 176 -22.48 -17.18 3.25
N ALA A 177 -23.35 -16.23 2.92
CA ALA A 177 -23.90 -15.26 3.89
C ALA A 177 -24.70 -15.96 5.02
N ARG A 178 -25.48 -16.99 4.68
CA ARG A 178 -26.19 -17.83 5.69
C ARG A 178 -25.24 -18.66 6.55
N GLY A 179 -24.03 -18.95 6.05
CA GLY A 179 -23.00 -19.72 6.74
C GLY A 179 -22.04 -18.90 7.60
N LEU A 180 -22.23 -17.60 7.73
CA LEU A 180 -21.41 -16.76 8.60
C LEU A 180 -21.71 -17.04 10.09
N ASP A 181 -20.70 -16.88 10.92
CA ASP A 181 -20.86 -17.02 12.37
C ASP A 181 -21.82 -15.95 12.93
N GLY A 182 -22.88 -16.39 13.62
CA GLY A 182 -23.92 -15.47 14.12
C GLY A 182 -24.82 -14.87 13.03
N ALA A 183 -24.87 -15.49 11.84
CA ALA A 183 -25.69 -15.02 10.73
C ALA A 183 -27.20 -14.94 11.06
N SER A 184 -27.71 -15.84 11.91
CA SER A 184 -29.11 -15.88 12.33
C SER A 184 -29.65 -14.55 12.87
N ASP A 185 -28.78 -13.78 13.51
CA ASP A 185 -29.16 -12.52 14.20
C ASP A 185 -28.75 -11.27 13.43
N ARG A 186 -27.93 -11.42 12.37
CA ARG A 186 -27.33 -10.27 11.64
C ARG A 186 -27.61 -10.28 10.14
N VAL A 187 -27.94 -11.44 9.56
CA VAL A 187 -28.13 -11.58 8.10
C VAL A 187 -29.53 -12.04 7.79
N PHE A 188 -30.27 -11.19 7.09
CA PHE A 188 -31.65 -11.45 6.67
C PHE A 188 -31.69 -11.58 5.14
N VAL A 189 -32.14 -12.72 4.64
CA VAL A 189 -32.23 -13.00 3.20
C VAL A 189 -33.65 -12.81 2.73
N HIS A 190 -33.83 -11.94 1.75
CA HIS A 190 -35.11 -11.66 1.09
C HIS A 190 -35.02 -12.03 -0.38
N GLU A 191 -35.90 -12.88 -0.86
CA GLU A 191 -35.98 -13.23 -2.28
C GLU A 191 -36.95 -12.27 -2.98
N LEU A 192 -36.41 -11.53 -3.96
CA LEU A 192 -37.23 -10.67 -4.81
C LEU A 192 -37.89 -11.52 -5.88
N GLY A 193 -39.21 -11.67 -5.82
CA GLY A 193 -39.99 -12.39 -6.87
C GLY A 193 -39.81 -11.70 -8.23
N ARG A 194 -39.84 -12.50 -9.32
CA ARG A 194 -39.94 -11.93 -10.65
C ARG A 194 -41.26 -11.16 -10.73
N ALA A 195 -41.17 -9.89 -11.14
CA ALA A 195 -42.39 -9.17 -11.54
C ALA A 195 -43.06 -10.02 -12.65
N THR A 196 -44.20 -10.59 -12.36
CA THR A 196 -45.08 -11.20 -13.40
C THR A 196 -45.70 -10.03 -14.13
N ASP A 197 -45.26 -9.81 -15.40
CA ASP A 197 -45.94 -8.92 -16.34
C ASP A 197 -47.39 -9.37 -16.55
#